data_58c3d64e517af203d72310c9b913ded9
#
_entry.id   58c3d64e517af203d72310c9b913ded9
#
_cell.length_a   1.000
_cell.length_b   1.000
_cell.length_c   1.000
_cell.angle_alpha   90.00
_cell.angle_beta   90.00
_cell.angle_gamma   90.00
#
_symmetry.space_group_name_H-M   'P 1'
#
loop_
_entity.id
_entity.type
_entity.pdbx_description
1 polymer ?
#
loop_
_entity_poly.entity_id
_entity_poly.type
_entity_poly.pdbx_seq_one_letter_code
_entity_poly.pdbx_strand_id
1 'polypeptide(L)'
;MKPTSGQISWDGEDIFAMDGRYRNLLGYLPQDFGYYPDFSIYDYLMYIATLKGIRPAVAKQRVKELLKQVGLVKARYKKMKTLSGGMKRRAGIAQAMLNDPKILILDEPTAGLDPSERIRFRNLISELSEDRIVLLSTHIVSDIEYIAGDILLMKDGCLAISGTAEELIDSMPEPVWSCTVPKSRIDSCLKAYKVANVKTIPGGA
;
A
#
# COMPACT_ATOMS: atom_id res chain seq x y z
N MET A 1 0.14 -19.96 -3.47
CA MET A 1 0.90 -21.09 -2.89
C MET A 1 0.16 -21.59 -1.64
N LYS A 2 0.22 -22.88 -1.36
CA LYS A 2 -0.26 -23.41 -0.07
C LYS A 2 0.83 -23.21 0.98
N PRO A 3 0.47 -22.96 2.27
CA PRO A 3 1.47 -22.92 3.34
C PRO A 3 2.12 -24.29 3.51
N THR A 4 3.39 -24.33 3.91
CA THR A 4 4.12 -25.58 4.19
C THR A 4 3.52 -26.28 5.42
N SER A 5 3.06 -25.51 6.39
CA SER A 5 2.34 -25.96 7.58
C SER A 5 1.36 -24.89 8.06
N GLY A 6 0.44 -25.25 8.91
CA GLY A 6 -0.59 -24.34 9.42
C GLY A 6 -1.79 -24.22 8.46
N GLN A 7 -2.75 -23.37 8.84
CA GLN A 7 -4.00 -23.15 8.12
C GLN A 7 -4.29 -21.66 8.02
N ILE A 8 -4.84 -21.23 6.90
CA ILE A 8 -5.35 -19.87 6.69
C ILE A 8 -6.86 -19.97 6.53
N SER A 9 -7.61 -19.24 7.35
CA SER A 9 -9.07 -19.25 7.33
C SER A 9 -9.66 -17.84 7.18
N TRP A 10 -10.83 -17.76 6.58
CA TRP A 10 -11.67 -16.58 6.51
C TRP A 10 -13.03 -16.95 7.08
N ASP A 11 -13.51 -16.23 8.12
CA ASP A 11 -14.75 -16.54 8.84
C ASP A 11 -14.87 -18.01 9.27
N GLY A 12 -13.75 -18.62 9.70
CA GLY A 12 -13.69 -20.00 10.15
C GLY A 12 -13.61 -21.05 9.01
N GLU A 13 -13.73 -20.67 7.74
CA GLU A 13 -13.61 -21.57 6.59
C GLU A 13 -12.19 -21.51 6.00
N ASP A 14 -11.59 -22.67 5.69
CA ASP A 14 -10.28 -22.75 5.03
C ASP A 14 -10.33 -22.07 3.65
N ILE A 15 -9.44 -21.11 3.41
CA ILE A 15 -9.41 -20.36 2.15
C ILE A 15 -9.18 -21.24 0.92
N PHE A 16 -8.54 -22.39 1.07
CA PHE A 16 -8.32 -23.35 -0.02
C PHE A 16 -9.57 -24.17 -0.32
N ALA A 17 -10.46 -24.38 0.68
CA ALA A 17 -11.77 -24.98 0.46
C ALA A 17 -12.76 -23.99 -0.20
N MET A 18 -12.59 -22.69 0.06
CA MET A 18 -13.41 -21.63 -0.56
C MET A 18 -13.17 -21.45 -2.06
N ASP A 19 -11.96 -21.78 -2.56
CA ASP A 19 -11.53 -21.69 -3.97
C ASP A 19 -11.90 -20.36 -4.65
N GLY A 20 -12.83 -20.37 -5.61
CA GLY A 20 -13.25 -19.18 -6.35
C GLY A 20 -13.95 -18.13 -5.46
N ARG A 21 -14.64 -18.54 -4.41
CA ARG A 21 -15.31 -17.63 -3.45
C ARG A 21 -14.27 -16.73 -2.75
N TYR A 22 -13.14 -17.30 -2.30
CA TYR A 22 -12.09 -16.54 -1.65
C TYR A 22 -11.42 -15.56 -2.63
N ARG A 23 -11.15 -15.97 -3.88
CA ARG A 23 -10.59 -15.07 -4.90
C ARG A 23 -11.48 -13.86 -5.20
N ASN A 24 -12.80 -14.01 -5.09
CA ASN A 24 -13.71 -12.88 -5.23
C ASN A 24 -13.64 -11.87 -4.08
N LEU A 25 -13.19 -12.30 -2.89
CA LEU A 25 -12.97 -11.42 -1.75
C LEU A 25 -11.66 -10.62 -1.86
N LEU A 26 -10.74 -11.02 -2.76
CA LEU A 26 -9.42 -10.43 -2.87
C LEU A 26 -9.33 -9.39 -3.99
N GLY A 27 -8.75 -8.24 -3.65
CA GLY A 27 -8.13 -7.32 -4.57
C GLY A 27 -6.61 -7.37 -4.38
N TYR A 28 -5.84 -7.45 -5.45
CA TYR A 28 -4.39 -7.51 -5.36
C TYR A 28 -3.72 -6.55 -6.33
N LEU A 29 -2.82 -5.74 -5.80
CA LEU A 29 -1.91 -4.90 -6.57
C LEU A 29 -0.48 -5.32 -6.27
N PRO A 30 0.19 -6.05 -7.16
CA PRO A 30 1.61 -6.39 -7.01
C PRO A 30 2.51 -5.17 -7.20
N GLN A 31 3.75 -5.25 -6.74
CA GLN A 31 4.78 -4.24 -6.94
C GLN A 31 4.91 -3.86 -8.41
N ASP A 32 5.00 -4.84 -9.29
CA ASP A 32 4.96 -4.68 -10.73
C ASP A 32 3.72 -5.35 -11.30
N PHE A 33 2.69 -4.56 -11.60
CA PHE A 33 1.51 -5.11 -12.26
C PHE A 33 1.60 -5.00 -13.78
N GLY A 34 1.27 -6.11 -14.45
CA GLY A 34 1.23 -6.17 -15.91
C GLY A 34 0.06 -5.37 -16.47
N TYR A 35 0.31 -4.63 -17.55
CA TYR A 35 -0.73 -3.93 -18.30
C TYR A 35 -0.45 -3.98 -19.80
N TYR A 36 -1.49 -3.75 -20.59
CA TYR A 36 -1.37 -3.66 -22.05
C TYR A 36 -1.03 -2.23 -22.45
N PRO A 37 0.18 -1.95 -22.99
CA PRO A 37 0.68 -0.57 -23.20
C PRO A 37 -0.21 0.29 -24.10
N ASP A 38 -0.87 -0.33 -25.08
CA ASP A 38 -1.71 0.36 -26.07
C ASP A 38 -3.19 0.46 -25.71
N PHE A 39 -3.62 -0.22 -24.65
CA PHE A 39 -4.97 -0.04 -24.13
C PHE A 39 -5.12 1.34 -23.48
N SER A 40 -6.30 1.94 -23.61
CA SER A 40 -6.66 3.05 -22.71
C SER A 40 -6.90 2.52 -21.29
N ILE A 41 -6.89 3.41 -20.28
CA ILE A 41 -7.22 3.01 -18.90
C ILE A 41 -8.62 2.37 -18.88
N TYR A 42 -9.58 2.95 -19.60
CA TYR A 42 -10.94 2.44 -19.68
C TYR A 42 -11.00 1.04 -20.30
N ASP A 43 -10.35 0.84 -21.44
CA ASP A 43 -10.32 -0.46 -22.13
C ASP A 43 -9.63 -1.52 -21.29
N TYR A 44 -8.54 -1.15 -20.61
CA TYR A 44 -7.82 -2.03 -19.69
C TYR A 44 -8.74 -2.50 -18.55
N LEU A 45 -9.42 -1.57 -17.87
CA LEU A 45 -10.33 -1.91 -16.77
C LEU A 45 -11.52 -2.74 -17.25
N MET A 46 -12.10 -2.44 -18.41
CA MET A 46 -13.17 -3.24 -19.00
C MET A 46 -12.70 -4.65 -19.36
N TYR A 47 -11.50 -4.78 -19.91
CA TYR A 47 -10.89 -6.08 -20.20
C TYR A 47 -10.71 -6.92 -18.93
N ILE A 48 -10.12 -6.35 -17.87
CA ILE A 48 -9.95 -7.06 -16.60
C ILE A 48 -11.31 -7.40 -15.96
N ALA A 49 -12.30 -6.52 -16.05
CA ALA A 49 -13.65 -6.81 -15.57
C ALA A 49 -14.26 -8.04 -16.28
N THR A 50 -14.00 -8.17 -17.59
CA THR A 50 -14.43 -9.34 -18.36
C THR A 50 -13.74 -10.62 -17.89
N LEU A 51 -12.41 -10.57 -17.65
CA LEU A 51 -11.66 -11.71 -17.11
C LEU A 51 -12.14 -12.13 -15.72
N LYS A 52 -12.61 -11.17 -14.91
CA LYS A 52 -13.23 -11.43 -13.60
C LYS A 52 -14.69 -11.91 -13.68
N GLY A 53 -15.26 -12.08 -14.88
CA GLY A 53 -16.64 -12.51 -15.09
C GLY A 53 -17.70 -11.47 -14.73
N ILE A 54 -17.34 -10.20 -14.64
CA ILE A 54 -18.28 -9.11 -14.33
C ILE A 54 -19.13 -8.80 -15.57
N ARG A 55 -20.47 -8.82 -15.40
CA ARG A 55 -21.39 -8.52 -16.51
C ARG A 55 -21.11 -7.12 -17.10
N PRO A 56 -21.16 -6.94 -18.44
CA PRO A 56 -20.76 -5.69 -19.10
C PRO A 56 -21.47 -4.43 -18.59
N ALA A 57 -22.76 -4.53 -18.28
CA ALA A 57 -23.52 -3.39 -17.73
C ALA A 57 -23.00 -2.98 -16.34
N VAL A 58 -22.73 -3.95 -15.48
CA VAL A 58 -22.16 -3.74 -14.12
C VAL A 58 -20.74 -3.21 -14.24
N ALA A 59 -19.92 -3.80 -15.13
CA ALA A 59 -18.54 -3.39 -15.36
C ALA A 59 -18.44 -1.92 -15.79
N LYS A 60 -19.30 -1.46 -16.72
CA LYS A 60 -19.35 -0.05 -17.17
C LYS A 60 -19.61 0.91 -16.02
N GLN A 61 -20.60 0.59 -15.18
CA GLN A 61 -20.94 1.40 -14.02
C GLN A 61 -19.78 1.43 -13.03
N ARG A 62 -19.25 0.27 -12.66
CA ARG A 62 -18.16 0.14 -11.69
C ARG A 62 -16.86 0.82 -12.16
N VAL A 63 -16.48 0.63 -13.42
CA VAL A 63 -15.30 1.31 -13.98
C VAL A 63 -15.45 2.83 -13.92
N LYS A 64 -16.65 3.36 -14.19
CA LYS A 64 -16.92 4.81 -14.08
C LYS A 64 -16.74 5.31 -12.63
N GLU A 65 -17.24 4.57 -11.66
CA GLU A 65 -17.13 4.89 -10.23
C GLU A 65 -15.67 4.81 -9.77
N LEU A 66 -14.98 3.73 -10.09
CA LEU A 66 -13.56 3.54 -9.75
C LEU A 66 -12.67 4.62 -10.36
N LEU A 67 -12.89 4.98 -11.63
CA LEU A 67 -12.15 6.08 -12.27
C LEU A 67 -12.35 7.42 -11.56
N LYS A 68 -13.54 7.65 -10.99
CA LYS A 68 -13.81 8.84 -10.17
C LYS A 68 -13.04 8.76 -8.84
N GLN A 69 -13.13 7.64 -8.15
CA GLN A 69 -12.48 7.40 -6.86
C GLN A 69 -10.96 7.55 -6.95
N VAL A 70 -10.32 6.94 -7.97
CA VAL A 70 -8.86 7.06 -8.17
C VAL A 70 -8.44 8.36 -8.90
N GLY A 71 -9.37 9.27 -9.21
CA GLY A 71 -9.08 10.57 -9.83
C GLY A 71 -8.57 10.48 -11.28
N LEU A 72 -8.98 9.47 -12.07
CA LEU A 72 -8.52 9.24 -13.43
C LEU A 72 -9.60 9.51 -14.52
N VAL A 73 -10.73 10.11 -14.18
CA VAL A 73 -11.83 10.38 -15.13
C VAL A 73 -11.36 11.13 -16.37
N LYS A 74 -10.57 12.20 -16.20
CA LYS A 74 -10.06 13.03 -17.32
C LYS A 74 -9.04 12.28 -18.19
N ALA A 75 -8.38 11.27 -17.63
CA ALA A 75 -7.36 10.50 -18.32
C ALA A 75 -7.86 9.14 -18.85
N ARG A 76 -9.14 8.81 -18.70
CA ARG A 76 -9.69 7.47 -18.96
C ARG A 76 -9.40 6.89 -20.36
N TYR A 77 -9.22 7.75 -21.34
CA TYR A 77 -8.89 7.35 -22.71
C TYR A 77 -7.40 7.50 -23.06
N LYS A 78 -6.53 7.91 -22.10
CA LYS A 78 -5.09 7.89 -22.32
C LYS A 78 -4.56 6.46 -22.33
N LYS A 79 -3.61 6.19 -23.21
CA LYS A 79 -2.95 4.90 -23.30
C LYS A 79 -2.11 4.61 -22.05
N MET A 80 -2.13 3.38 -21.55
CA MET A 80 -1.41 2.95 -20.35
C MET A 80 0.09 3.30 -20.42
N LYS A 81 0.73 3.17 -21.59
CA LYS A 81 2.15 3.51 -21.78
C LYS A 81 2.48 5.00 -21.56
N THR A 82 1.50 5.90 -21.69
CA THR A 82 1.69 7.36 -21.59
C THR A 82 1.43 7.90 -20.19
N LEU A 83 1.07 7.05 -19.24
CA LEU A 83 0.75 7.44 -17.87
C LEU A 83 2.02 7.65 -17.03
N SER A 84 1.96 8.61 -16.09
CA SER A 84 2.96 8.71 -15.03
C SER A 84 2.93 7.48 -14.10
N GLY A 85 3.98 7.26 -13.32
CA GLY A 85 4.04 6.18 -12.32
C GLY A 85 2.83 6.21 -11.38
N GLY A 86 2.51 7.38 -10.82
CA GLY A 86 1.35 7.55 -9.93
C GLY A 86 0.02 7.29 -10.62
N MET A 87 -0.15 7.69 -11.88
CA MET A 87 -1.36 7.36 -12.64
C MET A 87 -1.49 5.85 -12.89
N LYS A 88 -0.38 5.18 -13.21
CA LYS A 88 -0.35 3.71 -13.38
C LYS A 88 -0.74 3.00 -12.08
N ARG A 89 -0.15 3.41 -10.95
CA ARG A 89 -0.50 2.84 -9.63
C ARG A 89 -1.99 3.02 -9.31
N ARG A 90 -2.56 4.19 -9.54
CA ARG A 90 -4.00 4.44 -9.33
C ARG A 90 -4.88 3.61 -10.28
N ALA A 91 -4.46 3.40 -11.53
CA ALA A 91 -5.14 2.46 -12.43
C ALA A 91 -5.06 1.01 -11.92
N GLY A 92 -3.93 0.60 -11.35
CA GLY A 92 -3.75 -0.69 -10.70
C GLY A 92 -4.65 -0.89 -9.48
N ILE A 93 -4.85 0.15 -8.64
CA ILE A 93 -5.85 0.09 -7.56
C ILE A 93 -7.25 -0.09 -8.15
N ALA A 94 -7.63 0.71 -9.14
CA ALA A 94 -8.93 0.56 -9.77
C ALA A 94 -9.16 -0.86 -10.31
N GLN A 95 -8.12 -1.48 -10.89
CA GLN A 95 -8.15 -2.87 -11.33
C GLN A 95 -8.34 -3.85 -10.16
N ALA A 96 -7.63 -3.65 -9.04
CA ALA A 96 -7.75 -4.50 -7.86
C ALA A 96 -9.14 -4.40 -7.23
N MET A 97 -9.80 -3.24 -7.35
CA MET A 97 -11.11 -2.93 -6.79
C MET A 97 -12.32 -3.39 -7.64
N LEU A 98 -12.09 -3.91 -8.86
CA LEU A 98 -13.19 -4.24 -9.80
C LEU A 98 -14.24 -5.21 -9.25
N ASN A 99 -13.86 -6.17 -8.44
CA ASN A 99 -14.77 -7.15 -7.84
C ASN A 99 -15.29 -6.75 -6.46
N ASP A 100 -15.06 -5.49 -6.03
CA ASP A 100 -15.45 -4.99 -4.70
C ASP A 100 -14.94 -5.88 -3.56
N PRO A 101 -13.63 -6.02 -3.44
CA PRO A 101 -13.03 -6.97 -2.52
C PRO A 101 -13.24 -6.55 -1.07
N LYS A 102 -13.31 -7.55 -0.18
CA LYS A 102 -13.27 -7.35 1.27
C LYS A 102 -11.84 -7.21 1.81
N ILE A 103 -10.88 -7.78 1.08
CA ILE A 103 -9.46 -7.73 1.40
C ILE A 103 -8.72 -7.13 0.21
N LEU A 104 -8.02 -6.03 0.42
CA LEU A 104 -7.17 -5.39 -0.57
C LEU A 104 -5.71 -5.54 -0.16
N ILE A 105 -4.94 -6.25 -0.98
CA ILE A 105 -3.51 -6.46 -0.75
C ILE A 105 -2.73 -5.57 -1.71
N LEU A 106 -1.85 -4.74 -1.16
CA LEU A 106 -1.05 -3.77 -1.90
C LEU A 106 0.43 -4.00 -1.59
N ASP A 107 1.19 -4.38 -2.61
CA ASP A 107 2.60 -4.69 -2.48
C ASP A 107 3.46 -3.51 -2.94
N GLU A 108 4.18 -2.87 -1.99
CA GLU A 108 5.03 -1.69 -2.21
C GLU A 108 4.35 -0.60 -3.07
N PRO A 109 3.12 -0.19 -2.75
CA PRO A 109 2.31 0.59 -3.69
C PRO A 109 2.79 2.03 -3.86
N THR A 110 3.59 2.55 -2.94
CA THR A 110 4.12 3.93 -2.98
C THR A 110 5.56 4.02 -3.47
N ALA A 111 6.20 2.87 -3.75
CA ALA A 111 7.56 2.83 -4.26
C ALA A 111 7.69 3.61 -5.58
N GLY A 112 8.71 4.49 -5.66
CA GLY A 112 8.98 5.28 -6.85
C GLY A 112 7.97 6.40 -7.16
N LEU A 113 7.03 6.70 -6.26
CA LEU A 113 6.14 7.84 -6.39
C LEU A 113 6.82 9.14 -5.91
N ASP A 114 6.53 10.24 -6.61
CA ASP A 114 6.88 11.56 -6.11
C ASP A 114 6.09 11.92 -4.83
N PRO A 115 6.56 12.90 -4.02
CA PRO A 115 5.91 13.23 -2.75
C PRO A 115 4.43 13.60 -2.88
N SER A 116 4.04 14.29 -3.95
CA SER A 116 2.65 14.72 -4.14
C SER A 116 1.72 13.57 -4.50
N GLU A 117 2.17 12.65 -5.33
CA GLU A 117 1.43 11.42 -5.66
C GLU A 117 1.36 10.47 -4.45
N ARG A 118 2.40 10.44 -3.61
CA ARG A 118 2.40 9.65 -2.37
C ARG A 118 1.33 10.12 -1.40
N ILE A 119 1.19 11.44 -1.19
CA ILE A 119 0.12 12.00 -0.35
C ILE A 119 -1.26 11.61 -0.89
N ARG A 120 -1.47 11.77 -2.20
CA ARG A 120 -2.75 11.36 -2.83
C ARG A 120 -3.05 9.89 -2.66
N PHE A 121 -2.02 9.07 -2.77
CA PHE A 121 -2.13 7.63 -2.59
C PHE A 121 -2.52 7.26 -1.17
N ARG A 122 -1.88 7.87 -0.17
CA ARG A 122 -2.21 7.68 1.25
C ARG A 122 -3.67 8.01 1.54
N ASN A 123 -4.14 9.16 1.08
CA ASN A 123 -5.53 9.57 1.25
C ASN A 123 -6.50 8.56 0.61
N LEU A 124 -6.17 8.07 -0.59
CA LEU A 124 -6.98 7.04 -1.27
C LEU A 124 -7.01 5.74 -0.47
N ILE A 125 -5.88 5.29 0.09
CA ILE A 125 -5.84 4.07 0.91
C ILE A 125 -6.63 4.25 2.20
N SER A 126 -6.51 5.39 2.86
CA SER A 126 -7.30 5.70 4.07
C SER A 126 -8.80 5.63 3.78
N GLU A 127 -9.27 6.25 2.67
CA GLU A 127 -10.67 6.16 2.25
C GLU A 127 -11.10 4.70 1.97
N LEU A 128 -10.23 3.92 1.30
CA LEU A 128 -10.52 2.51 1.00
C LEU A 128 -10.54 1.61 2.23
N SER A 129 -9.84 1.97 3.30
CA SER A 129 -9.77 1.16 4.53
C SER A 129 -11.00 1.30 5.44
N GLU A 130 -11.92 2.23 5.16
CA GLU A 130 -13.10 2.45 5.99
C GLU A 130 -14.07 1.24 6.00
N ASP A 131 -14.16 0.51 4.90
CA ASP A 131 -15.14 -0.58 4.72
C ASP A 131 -14.53 -1.94 4.36
N ARG A 132 -13.17 -2.06 4.39
CA ARG A 132 -12.45 -3.28 4.01
C ARG A 132 -11.12 -3.43 4.73
N ILE A 133 -10.59 -4.63 4.76
CA ILE A 133 -9.25 -4.90 5.26
C ILE A 133 -8.25 -4.52 4.16
N VAL A 134 -7.34 -3.61 4.47
CA VAL A 134 -6.23 -3.26 3.58
C VAL A 134 -4.93 -3.78 4.18
N LEU A 135 -4.29 -4.71 3.50
CA LEU A 135 -2.97 -5.23 3.84
C LEU A 135 -1.92 -4.57 2.93
N LEU A 136 -1.06 -3.76 3.53
CA LEU A 136 -0.05 -2.99 2.82
C LEU A 136 1.34 -3.50 3.19
N SER A 137 2.15 -3.92 2.21
CA SER A 137 3.59 -4.11 2.40
C SER A 137 4.32 -2.82 2.06
N THR A 138 5.25 -2.39 2.90
CA THR A 138 6.12 -1.25 2.63
C THR A 138 7.36 -1.26 3.52
N HIS A 139 8.46 -0.69 3.01
CA HIS A 139 9.66 -0.40 3.78
C HIS A 139 9.76 1.11 4.13
N ILE A 140 8.75 1.90 3.78
CA ILE A 140 8.74 3.36 3.96
C ILE A 140 8.01 3.72 5.25
N VAL A 141 8.76 4.01 6.30
CA VAL A 141 8.22 4.30 7.65
C VAL A 141 7.17 5.41 7.64
N SER A 142 7.39 6.48 6.87
CA SER A 142 6.42 7.58 6.80
C SER A 142 5.07 7.20 6.19
N ASP A 143 4.97 6.11 5.44
CA ASP A 143 3.66 5.62 4.95
C ASP A 143 2.92 4.91 6.07
N ILE A 144 3.65 4.14 6.89
CA ILE A 144 3.10 3.41 8.04
C ILE A 144 2.47 4.39 9.04
N GLU A 145 3.20 5.46 9.43
CA GLU A 145 2.72 6.46 10.38
C GLU A 145 1.38 7.11 10.01
N TYR A 146 1.08 7.21 8.71
CA TYR A 146 -0.12 7.89 8.23
C TYR A 146 -1.30 6.96 7.94
N ILE A 147 -1.06 5.68 7.62
CA ILE A 147 -2.08 4.79 7.07
C ILE A 147 -2.38 3.61 7.99
N ALA A 148 -1.37 3.12 8.72
CA ALA A 148 -1.50 1.86 9.43
C ALA A 148 -2.22 2.03 10.78
N GLY A 149 -3.30 1.26 10.99
CA GLY A 149 -3.89 1.03 12.30
C GLY A 149 -3.06 0.02 13.09
N ASP A 150 -2.76 -1.12 12.45
CA ASP A 150 -1.93 -2.19 13.00
C ASP A 150 -0.69 -2.40 12.15
N ILE A 151 0.44 -2.65 12.79
CA ILE A 151 1.75 -2.86 12.17
C ILE A 151 2.22 -4.27 12.47
N LEU A 152 2.65 -4.98 11.43
CA LEU A 152 3.28 -6.29 11.51
C LEU A 152 4.73 -6.16 11.05
N LEU A 153 5.68 -6.19 12.00
CA LEU A 153 7.11 -6.12 11.68
C LEU A 153 7.66 -7.53 11.39
N MET A 154 8.10 -7.72 10.16
CA MET A 154 8.71 -8.97 9.71
C MET A 154 10.24 -8.86 9.74
N LYS A 155 10.91 -9.88 10.27
CA LYS A 155 12.37 -10.02 10.25
C LYS A 155 12.75 -11.47 9.96
N ASP A 156 13.64 -11.67 9.01
CA ASP A 156 14.14 -13.00 8.62
C ASP A 156 13.04 -14.03 8.34
N GLY A 157 11.93 -13.58 7.73
CA GLY A 157 10.77 -14.42 7.41
C GLY A 157 9.85 -14.74 8.58
N CYS A 158 10.11 -14.18 9.77
CA CYS A 158 9.31 -14.36 10.97
C CYS A 158 8.61 -13.03 11.35
N LEU A 159 7.42 -13.16 11.95
CA LEU A 159 6.78 -12.03 12.61
C LEU A 159 7.55 -11.73 13.91
N ALA A 160 8.24 -10.57 13.94
CA ALA A 160 9.04 -10.17 15.08
C ALA A 160 8.21 -9.51 16.17
N ILE A 161 7.31 -8.60 15.76
CA ILE A 161 6.44 -7.85 16.68
C ILE A 161 5.21 -7.38 15.90
N SER A 162 4.08 -7.18 16.60
CA SER A 162 2.85 -6.62 16.04
C SER A 162 2.16 -5.73 17.05
N GLY A 163 1.43 -4.72 16.58
CA GLY A 163 0.67 -3.78 17.40
C GLY A 163 0.49 -2.45 16.71
N THR A 164 -0.10 -1.48 17.40
CA THR A 164 -0.18 -0.08 16.96
C THR A 164 1.19 0.58 17.00
N ALA A 165 1.35 1.74 16.36
CA ALA A 165 2.60 2.50 16.40
C ALA A 165 3.00 2.86 17.85
N GLU A 166 2.03 3.23 18.69
CA GLU A 166 2.25 3.57 20.10
C GLU A 166 2.74 2.34 20.90
N GLU A 167 2.06 1.20 20.77
CA GLU A 167 2.46 -0.05 21.44
C GLU A 167 3.87 -0.50 21.03
N LEU A 168 4.22 -0.33 19.75
CA LEU A 168 5.56 -0.68 19.25
C LEU A 168 6.63 0.24 19.85
N ILE A 169 6.37 1.54 19.95
CA ILE A 169 7.28 2.51 20.57
C ILE A 169 7.45 2.19 22.06
N ASP A 170 6.36 1.95 22.78
CA ASP A 170 6.39 1.62 24.22
C ASP A 170 7.09 0.30 24.52
N SER A 171 7.07 -0.64 23.60
CA SER A 171 7.74 -1.93 23.71
C SER A 171 9.27 -1.86 23.48
N MET A 172 9.80 -0.71 23.05
CA MET A 172 11.24 -0.57 22.79
C MET A 172 12.04 -0.68 24.09
N PRO A 173 13.04 -1.58 24.14
CA PRO A 173 13.81 -1.82 25.36
C PRO A 173 14.73 -0.64 25.75
N GLU A 174 15.07 0.21 24.78
CA GLU A 174 15.96 1.35 24.98
C GLU A 174 15.28 2.63 24.51
N PRO A 175 15.20 3.68 25.34
CA PRO A 175 14.65 4.97 24.94
C PRO A 175 15.56 5.65 23.91
N VAL A 176 14.94 6.29 22.92
CA VAL A 176 15.64 7.13 21.94
C VAL A 176 15.65 8.56 22.44
N TRP A 177 16.83 9.12 22.62
CA TRP A 177 17.03 10.47 23.09
C TRP A 177 17.28 11.44 21.94
N SER A 178 16.69 12.63 21.99
CA SER A 178 17.02 13.75 21.11
C SER A 178 17.82 14.78 21.89
N CYS A 179 18.97 15.17 21.37
CA CYS A 179 19.77 16.23 21.97
C CYS A 179 20.24 17.24 20.90
N THR A 180 20.33 18.51 21.28
CA THR A 180 20.87 19.54 20.42
C THR A 180 22.29 19.84 20.84
N VAL A 181 23.22 19.77 19.92
CA VAL A 181 24.65 20.02 20.15
C VAL A 181 25.22 21.02 19.14
N PRO A 182 26.23 21.83 19.52
CA PRO A 182 26.95 22.67 18.59
C PRO A 182 27.61 21.82 17.48
N LYS A 183 27.73 22.39 16.28
CA LYS A 183 28.29 21.70 15.10
C LYS A 183 29.69 21.09 15.36
N SER A 184 30.51 21.77 16.19
CA SER A 184 31.85 21.32 16.60
C SER A 184 31.84 20.03 17.45
N ARG A 185 30.73 19.65 18.06
CA ARG A 185 30.61 18.44 18.89
C ARG A 185 29.99 17.23 18.17
N ILE A 186 29.51 17.39 16.94
CA ILE A 186 28.85 16.32 16.22
C ILE A 186 29.77 15.09 16.08
N ASP A 187 31.02 15.27 15.66
CA ASP A 187 31.97 14.15 15.47
C ASP A 187 32.29 13.41 16.78
N SER A 188 32.35 14.12 17.89
CA SER A 188 32.55 13.49 19.20
C SER A 188 31.31 12.71 19.65
N CYS A 189 30.11 13.22 19.38
CA CYS A 189 28.87 12.51 19.68
C CYS A 189 28.71 11.25 18.80
N LEU A 190 29.02 11.33 17.51
CA LEU A 190 28.97 10.19 16.59
C LEU A 190 29.95 9.06 16.99
N LYS A 191 31.06 9.41 17.63
CA LYS A 191 32.04 8.42 18.16
C LYS A 191 31.62 7.83 19.51
N ALA A 192 30.94 8.61 20.35
CA ALA A 192 30.60 8.23 21.71
C ALA A 192 29.26 7.50 21.83
N TYR A 193 28.32 7.74 20.93
CA TYR A 193 26.97 7.23 20.99
C TYR A 193 26.53 6.57 19.67
N LYS A 194 25.60 5.61 19.77
CA LYS A 194 24.92 5.04 18.61
C LYS A 194 23.86 6.05 18.12
N VAL A 195 24.23 6.85 17.13
CA VAL A 195 23.36 7.93 16.59
C VAL A 195 22.51 7.40 15.46
N ALA A 196 21.19 7.49 15.59
CA ALA A 196 20.24 7.07 14.57
C ALA A 196 20.09 8.11 13.46
N ASN A 197 20.09 9.41 13.80
CA ASN A 197 19.93 10.50 12.84
C ASN A 197 20.60 11.80 13.32
N VAL A 198 21.03 12.64 12.37
CA VAL A 198 21.55 14.00 12.63
C VAL A 198 20.78 15.00 11.78
N LYS A 199 20.16 15.99 12.41
CA LYS A 199 19.40 17.05 11.73
C LYS A 199 20.00 18.43 12.08
N THR A 200 20.29 19.22 11.05
CA THR A 200 20.71 20.63 11.29
C THR A 200 19.48 21.48 11.54
N ILE A 201 19.49 22.22 12.67
CA ILE A 201 18.43 23.16 13.04
C ILE A 201 18.94 24.56 12.68
N PRO A 202 18.21 25.35 11.85
CA PRO A 202 18.57 26.74 11.60
C PRO A 202 18.48 27.56 12.89
N GLY A 203 19.55 28.30 13.24
CA GLY A 203 19.57 29.17 14.41
C GLY A 203 20.03 28.51 15.71
N GLY A 204 20.51 27.29 15.70
CA GLY A 204 21.21 26.69 16.83
C GLY A 204 22.62 27.25 16.95
N ALA A 205 22.86 28.09 17.96
CA ALA A 205 24.19 28.51 18.37
C ALA A 205 24.95 27.36 19.02
#